data_971dfbfe509264fde6d58159afbb0592
#
_entry.id   971dfbfe509264fde6d58159afbb0592
#
_cell.length_a   1.000
_cell.length_b   1.000
_cell.length_c   1.000
_cell.angle_alpha   90.00
_cell.angle_beta   90.00
_cell.angle_gamma   90.00
#
_symmetry.space_group_name_H-M   'P 1'
#
loop_
_entity.id
_entity.type
_entity.pdbx_description
1 polymer ?
#
loop_
_entity_poly.entity_id
_entity_poly.type
_entity_poly.pdbx_seq_one_letter_code
_entity_poly.pdbx_strand_id
1 'polypeptide(L)'
;ADRAVVVTTPEVSAIRDADRIIGLLEQGGIAQSELIINRLRMDMVKRGEMMSVEDVTEILGIRLIGVIPDDEQVVIGTNQGEPVISLSSKAGAAYKNICKRLTGEEVPFLNFEKQDGLFSRLTKVFKK
;
A
#
# COMPACT_ATOMS: atom_id res chain seq x y z
N ALA A 1 14.34 17.97 -6.72
CA ALA A 1 12.98 17.59 -6.30
C ALA A 1 12.74 18.03 -4.87
N ASP A 2 11.51 18.44 -4.56
CA ASP A 2 11.11 18.90 -3.22
C ASP A 2 10.42 17.79 -2.43
N ARG A 3 9.97 16.75 -3.11
CA ARG A 3 9.17 15.67 -2.56
C ARG A 3 9.54 14.36 -3.26
N ALA A 4 9.56 13.28 -2.50
CA ALA A 4 9.83 11.94 -3.03
C ALA A 4 8.74 10.96 -2.60
N VAL A 5 8.44 10.01 -3.46
CA VAL A 5 7.56 8.90 -3.15
C VAL A 5 8.38 7.62 -3.23
N VAL A 6 8.46 6.90 -2.13
CA VAL A 6 9.18 5.63 -2.01
C VAL A 6 8.18 4.49 -2.10
N VAL A 7 8.38 3.60 -3.05
CA VAL A 7 7.52 2.44 -3.26
C VAL A 7 8.28 1.19 -2.83
N THR A 8 7.70 0.40 -1.95
CA THR A 8 8.28 -0.86 -1.48
C THR A 8 7.23 -1.97 -1.41
N THR A 9 7.69 -3.20 -1.48
CA THR A 9 6.88 -4.37 -1.11
C THR A 9 7.12 -4.71 0.35
N PRO A 10 6.20 -5.43 1.04
CA PRO A 10 6.37 -5.74 2.45
C PRO A 10 7.27 -6.97 2.69
N GLU A 11 8.41 -6.99 2.03
CA GLU A 11 9.45 -8.01 2.14
C GLU A 11 10.69 -7.41 2.80
N VAL A 12 11.37 -8.19 3.64
CA VAL A 12 12.51 -7.69 4.44
C VAL A 12 13.60 -7.06 3.59
N SER A 13 13.97 -7.68 2.47
CA SER A 13 15.00 -7.14 1.56
C SER A 13 14.59 -5.81 0.95
N ALA A 14 13.32 -5.71 0.49
CA ALA A 14 12.79 -4.49 -0.10
C ALA A 14 12.73 -3.35 0.92
N ILE A 15 12.35 -3.65 2.16
CA ILE A 15 12.27 -2.68 3.25
C ILE A 15 13.66 -2.16 3.63
N ARG A 16 14.69 -3.01 3.65
CA ARG A 16 16.07 -2.59 3.86
C ARG A 16 16.56 -1.63 2.79
N ASP A 17 16.23 -1.91 1.53
CA ASP A 17 16.58 -1.04 0.41
C ASP A 17 15.83 0.30 0.50
N ALA A 18 14.55 0.28 0.85
CA ALA A 18 13.76 1.48 1.05
C ALA A 18 14.32 2.35 2.19
N ASP A 19 14.69 1.75 3.30
CA ASP A 19 15.29 2.46 4.44
C ASP A 19 16.58 3.17 4.04
N ARG A 20 17.42 2.49 3.27
CA ARG A 20 18.68 3.07 2.74
C ARG A 20 18.39 4.25 1.82
N ILE A 21 17.43 4.12 0.92
CA ILE A 21 17.03 5.18 -0.01
C ILE A 21 16.48 6.39 0.75
N ILE A 22 15.66 6.19 1.75
CA ILE A 22 15.12 7.25 2.61
C ILE A 22 16.25 8.03 3.27
N GLY A 23 17.24 7.32 3.82
CA GLY A 23 18.42 7.95 4.41
C GLY A 23 19.20 8.80 3.41
N LEU A 24 19.36 8.32 2.18
CA LEU A 24 20.03 9.07 1.10
C LEU A 24 19.24 10.32 0.69
N LEU A 25 17.91 10.22 0.63
CA LEU A 25 17.03 11.35 0.31
C LEU A 25 17.13 12.45 1.38
N GLU A 26 17.14 12.07 2.65
CA GLU A 26 17.31 12.99 3.77
C GLU A 26 18.66 13.70 3.71
N GLN A 27 19.74 12.97 3.44
CA GLN A 27 21.08 13.54 3.27
C GLN A 27 21.16 14.48 2.08
N GLY A 28 20.39 14.19 1.02
CA GLY A 28 20.30 15.03 -0.17
C GLY A 28 19.40 16.27 -0.03
N GLY A 29 18.84 16.50 1.15
CA GLY A 29 18.02 17.68 1.43
C GLY A 29 16.54 17.52 1.07
N ILE A 30 16.07 16.33 0.74
CA ILE A 30 14.64 16.07 0.50
C ILE A 30 13.99 15.73 1.83
N ALA A 31 13.33 16.70 2.44
CA ALA A 31 12.71 16.57 3.75
C ALA A 31 11.37 15.83 3.71
N GLN A 32 10.69 15.86 2.57
CA GLN A 32 9.35 15.26 2.42
C GLN A 32 9.42 13.99 1.58
N SER A 33 9.44 12.85 2.25
CA SER A 33 9.31 11.53 1.63
C SER A 33 8.02 10.87 2.09
N GLU A 34 7.35 10.21 1.16
CA GLU A 34 6.08 9.51 1.42
C GLU A 34 6.19 8.07 0.93
N LEU A 35 5.41 7.19 1.55
CA LEU A 35 5.51 5.75 1.36
C LEU A 35 4.30 5.17 0.65
N ILE A 36 4.54 4.32 -0.33
CA ILE A 36 3.55 3.42 -0.91
C ILE A 36 4.02 1.98 -0.67
N ILE A 37 3.15 1.17 -0.08
CA ILE A 37 3.38 -0.26 0.07
C ILE A 37 2.63 -0.97 -1.06
N ASN A 38 3.37 -1.69 -1.89
CA ASN A 38 2.84 -2.39 -3.06
C ASN A 38 2.79 -3.91 -2.82
N ARG A 39 1.88 -4.57 -3.48
CA ARG A 39 1.73 -6.03 -3.48
C ARG A 39 1.48 -6.62 -2.09
N LEU A 40 0.65 -5.94 -1.31
CA LEU A 40 0.24 -6.45 0.01
C LEU A 40 -0.68 -7.66 -0.15
N ARG A 41 -0.37 -8.73 0.58
CA ARG A 41 -1.20 -9.92 0.69
C ARG A 41 -1.62 -10.14 2.13
N MET A 42 -2.87 -9.84 2.45
CA MET A 42 -3.40 -9.96 3.82
C MET A 42 -3.41 -11.41 4.32
N ASP A 43 -3.60 -12.39 3.45
CA ASP A 43 -3.51 -13.80 3.80
C ASP A 43 -2.12 -14.16 4.33
N MET A 44 -1.07 -13.65 3.71
CA MET A 44 0.31 -13.86 4.17
C MET A 44 0.62 -13.09 5.46
N VAL A 45 0.09 -11.88 5.60
CA VAL A 45 0.24 -11.08 6.82
C VAL A 45 -0.39 -11.81 8.02
N LYS A 46 -1.59 -12.34 7.84
CA LYS A 46 -2.29 -13.10 8.90
C LYS A 46 -1.54 -14.35 9.32
N ARG A 47 -0.83 -15.01 8.40
CA ARG A 47 0.01 -16.18 8.70
C ARG A 47 1.39 -15.83 9.28
N GLY A 48 1.71 -14.55 9.41
CA GLY A 48 3.02 -14.12 9.86
C GLY A 48 4.13 -14.29 8.83
N GLU A 49 3.79 -14.50 7.56
CA GLU A 49 4.74 -14.71 6.46
C GLU A 49 5.12 -13.43 5.73
N MET A 50 4.41 -12.35 6.00
CA MET A 50 4.63 -11.04 5.41
C MET A 50 4.45 -9.96 6.48
N MET A 51 5.25 -8.91 6.42
CA MET A 51 5.14 -7.80 7.36
C MET A 51 3.83 -7.04 7.17
N SER A 52 3.23 -6.60 8.28
CA SER A 52 2.03 -5.78 8.25
C SER A 52 2.33 -4.35 7.79
N VAL A 53 1.29 -3.63 7.37
CA VAL A 53 1.39 -2.21 7.02
C VAL A 53 1.93 -1.41 8.19
N GLU A 54 1.47 -1.69 9.41
CA GLU A 54 1.89 -1.03 10.64
C GLU A 54 3.38 -1.24 10.91
N ASP A 55 3.86 -2.46 10.76
CA ASP A 55 5.28 -2.78 10.96
C ASP A 55 6.18 -2.06 9.96
N VAL A 56 5.81 -2.07 8.69
CA VAL A 56 6.58 -1.39 7.62
C VAL A 56 6.61 0.11 7.87
N THR A 57 5.49 0.72 8.21
CA THR A 57 5.38 2.15 8.47
C THR A 57 6.22 2.57 9.67
N GLU A 58 6.21 1.76 10.72
CA GLU A 58 7.00 2.00 11.92
C GLU A 58 8.50 1.92 11.63
N ILE A 59 8.94 0.93 10.87
CA ILE A 59 10.36 0.76 10.51
C ILE A 59 10.85 1.92 9.65
N LEU A 60 10.09 2.30 8.64
CA LEU A 60 10.53 3.32 7.67
C LEU A 60 10.34 4.75 8.17
N GLY A 61 9.40 4.98 9.06
CA GLY A 61 9.22 6.28 9.74
C GLY A 61 8.81 7.43 8.85
N ILE A 62 8.25 7.18 7.67
CA ILE A 62 7.73 8.20 6.76
C ILE A 62 6.22 8.03 6.57
N ARG A 63 5.57 9.10 6.09
CA ARG A 63 4.12 9.13 5.93
C ARG A 63 3.64 8.14 4.88
N LEU A 64 2.70 7.27 5.26
CA LEU A 64 2.04 6.35 4.35
C LEU A 64 0.97 7.09 3.53
N ILE A 65 1.06 7.01 2.20
CA ILE A 65 0.06 7.59 1.30
C ILE A 65 -0.68 6.53 0.48
N GLY A 66 -0.25 5.29 0.49
CA GLY A 66 -0.95 4.26 -0.25
C GLY A 66 -0.54 2.85 0.12
N VAL A 67 -1.51 1.97 0.01
CA VAL A 67 -1.33 0.52 0.13
C VAL A 67 -2.03 -0.12 -1.06
N ILE A 68 -1.29 -0.84 -1.87
CA ILE A 68 -1.80 -1.50 -3.07
C ILE A 68 -1.80 -3.00 -2.83
N PRO A 69 -2.97 -3.67 -2.90
CA PRO A 69 -3.03 -5.11 -2.73
C PRO A 69 -2.44 -5.83 -3.93
N ASP A 70 -1.95 -7.06 -3.71
CA ASP A 70 -1.57 -7.97 -4.79
C ASP A 70 -2.87 -8.44 -5.46
N ASP A 71 -3.08 -8.04 -6.71
CA ASP A 71 -4.35 -8.17 -7.43
C ASP A 71 -4.10 -8.73 -8.83
N GLU A 72 -4.70 -9.86 -9.12
CA GLU A 72 -4.61 -10.51 -10.44
C GLU A 72 -5.09 -9.59 -11.57
N GLN A 73 -6.02 -8.69 -11.30
CA GLN A 73 -6.56 -7.78 -12.29
C GLN A 73 -5.49 -6.83 -12.84
N VAL A 74 -4.44 -6.56 -12.08
CA VAL A 74 -3.29 -5.76 -12.54
C VAL A 74 -2.57 -6.48 -13.68
N VAL A 75 -2.30 -7.77 -13.51
CA VAL A 75 -1.62 -8.59 -14.53
C VAL A 75 -2.51 -8.74 -15.77
N ILE A 76 -3.78 -9.06 -15.58
CA ILE A 76 -4.75 -9.25 -16.67
C ILE A 76 -4.91 -7.95 -17.46
N GLY A 77 -5.13 -6.83 -16.78
CA GLY A 77 -5.29 -5.52 -17.41
C GLY A 77 -4.04 -5.09 -18.16
N THR A 78 -2.86 -5.26 -17.56
CA THR A 78 -1.59 -4.94 -18.19
C THR A 78 -1.37 -5.74 -19.47
N ASN A 79 -1.70 -7.03 -19.45
CA ASN A 79 -1.60 -7.88 -20.64
C ASN A 79 -2.60 -7.49 -21.74
N GLN A 80 -3.71 -6.87 -21.38
CA GLN A 80 -4.71 -6.36 -22.32
C GLN A 80 -4.46 -4.91 -22.75
N GLY A 81 -3.42 -4.29 -22.21
CA GLY A 81 -3.09 -2.90 -22.50
C GLY A 81 -3.98 -1.88 -21.79
N GLU A 82 -4.69 -2.29 -20.74
CA GLU A 82 -5.54 -1.40 -19.94
C GLU A 82 -4.80 -0.88 -18.71
N PRO A 83 -4.87 0.44 -18.43
CA PRO A 83 -4.31 0.99 -17.20
C PRO A 83 -5.06 0.46 -15.98
N VAL A 84 -4.33 0.10 -14.93
CA VAL A 84 -4.95 -0.44 -13.69
C VAL A 84 -5.94 0.53 -13.06
N ILE A 85 -5.73 1.82 -13.21
CA ILE A 85 -6.60 2.86 -12.63
C ILE A 85 -8.01 2.86 -13.23
N SER A 86 -8.16 2.39 -14.46
CA SER A 86 -9.48 2.30 -15.13
C SER A 86 -10.22 1.00 -14.81
N LEU A 87 -9.58 0.08 -14.10
CA LEU A 87 -10.19 -1.19 -13.72
C LEU A 87 -11.02 -1.05 -12.44
N SER A 88 -12.17 -1.72 -12.40
CA SER A 88 -12.99 -1.86 -11.19
C SER A 88 -12.39 -2.93 -10.29
N SER A 89 -11.19 -2.67 -9.77
CA SER A 89 -10.43 -3.58 -8.93
C SER A 89 -10.01 -2.89 -7.64
N LYS A 90 -9.55 -3.66 -6.68
CA LYS A 90 -9.02 -3.14 -5.41
C LYS A 90 -7.74 -2.34 -5.62
N ALA A 91 -6.87 -2.82 -6.50
CA ALA A 91 -5.67 -2.09 -6.88
C ALA A 91 -6.04 -0.76 -7.56
N GLY A 92 -7.02 -0.77 -8.48
CA GLY A 92 -7.50 0.45 -9.11
C GLY A 92 -8.04 1.47 -8.12
N ALA A 93 -8.84 1.02 -7.15
CA ALA A 93 -9.34 1.88 -6.07
C ALA A 93 -8.20 2.45 -5.21
N ALA A 94 -7.20 1.62 -4.89
CA ALA A 94 -6.03 2.04 -4.13
C ALA A 94 -5.23 3.14 -4.87
N TYR A 95 -5.02 2.99 -6.16
CA TYR A 95 -4.34 4.00 -6.97
C TYR A 95 -5.12 5.32 -7.03
N LYS A 96 -6.44 5.27 -7.18
CA LYS A 96 -7.28 6.47 -7.16
C LYS A 96 -7.16 7.22 -5.84
N ASN A 97 -7.13 6.50 -4.73
CA ASN A 97 -6.96 7.07 -3.40
C ASN A 97 -5.57 7.69 -3.21
N ILE A 98 -4.53 7.07 -3.75
CA ILE A 98 -3.18 7.64 -3.76
C ILE A 98 -3.16 8.96 -4.51
N CYS A 99 -3.77 9.02 -5.69
CA CYS A 99 -3.86 10.26 -6.46
C CYS A 99 -4.54 11.38 -5.67
N LYS A 100 -5.64 11.08 -4.98
CA LYS A 100 -6.33 12.05 -4.13
C LYS A 100 -5.45 12.54 -2.99
N ARG A 101 -4.72 11.65 -2.31
CA ARG A 101 -3.81 12.03 -1.22
C ARG A 101 -2.65 12.89 -1.71
N LEU A 102 -2.12 12.60 -2.90
CA LEU A 102 -1.07 13.38 -3.52
C LEU A 102 -1.51 14.82 -3.83
N THR A 103 -2.79 15.03 -4.10
CA THR A 103 -3.37 16.35 -4.34
C THR A 103 -3.88 17.03 -3.06
N GLY A 104 -3.63 16.46 -1.89
CA GLY A 104 -3.94 17.05 -0.60
C GLY A 104 -5.25 16.62 0.03
N GLU A 105 -6.00 15.71 -0.58
CA GLU A 105 -7.24 15.21 0.00
C GLU A 105 -6.95 14.16 1.08
N GLU A 106 -7.72 14.19 2.15
CA GLU A 106 -7.72 13.14 3.17
C GLU A 106 -8.70 12.05 2.76
N VAL A 107 -8.19 10.83 2.59
CA VAL A 107 -8.99 9.67 2.17
C VAL A 107 -8.68 8.51 3.12
N PRO A 108 -9.69 7.86 3.70
CA PRO A 108 -9.48 6.67 4.53
C PRO A 108 -8.82 5.55 3.73
N PHE A 109 -7.95 4.78 4.39
CA PHE A 109 -7.35 3.61 3.77
C PHE A 109 -8.37 2.50 3.58
N LEU A 110 -8.27 1.79 2.44
CA LEU A 110 -9.11 0.64 2.15
C LEU A 110 -8.81 -0.48 3.14
N ASN A 111 -9.86 -1.17 3.56
CA ASN A 111 -9.73 -2.33 4.43
C ASN A 111 -9.80 -3.61 3.60
N PHE A 112 -8.65 -4.24 3.40
CA PHE A 112 -8.54 -5.47 2.62
C PHE A 112 -8.91 -6.74 3.42
N GLU A 113 -9.15 -6.63 4.72
CA GLU A 113 -9.58 -7.75 5.56
C GLU A 113 -11.03 -8.13 5.35
N LYS A 114 -11.86 -7.22 4.84
CA LYS A 114 -13.31 -7.42 4.66
C LYS A 114 -13.69 -8.30 3.47
N GLN A 115 -12.77 -9.08 2.93
CA GLN A 115 -13.01 -9.79 1.69
C GLN A 115 -13.45 -11.23 1.83
N ASP A 116 -13.37 -11.77 3.02
CA ASP A 116 -13.87 -13.09 3.32
C ASP A 116 -15.35 -12.98 3.69
N GLY A 117 -16.20 -12.86 2.68
CA GLY A 117 -17.60 -12.47 2.72
C GLY A 117 -18.45 -13.03 3.87
N LEU A 118 -18.26 -14.28 4.30
CA LEU A 118 -19.00 -14.85 5.40
C LEU A 118 -18.41 -14.46 6.77
N PHE A 119 -17.09 -14.41 6.89
CA PHE A 119 -16.43 -14.06 8.14
C PHE A 119 -16.57 -12.58 8.48
N SER A 120 -16.59 -11.70 7.48
CA SER A 120 -16.81 -10.27 7.73
C SER A 120 -18.25 -9.97 8.18
N ARG A 121 -19.24 -10.75 7.73
CA ARG A 121 -20.61 -10.64 8.19
C ARG A 121 -20.77 -11.13 9.63
N LEU A 122 -20.10 -12.22 9.98
CA LEU A 122 -20.11 -12.76 11.34
C LEU A 122 -19.42 -11.83 12.34
N THR A 123 -18.27 -11.26 11.97
CA THR A 123 -17.59 -10.28 12.83
C THR A 123 -18.37 -8.99 13.01
N LYS A 124 -19.15 -8.54 12.02
CA LYS A 124 -20.04 -7.39 12.18
C LYS A 124 -21.22 -7.64 13.12
N VAL A 125 -21.71 -8.87 13.16
CA VAL A 125 -22.81 -9.27 14.09
C VAL A 125 -22.31 -9.33 15.53
N PHE A 126 -21.03 -9.69 15.75
CA PHE A 126 -20.44 -9.82 17.08
C PHE A 126 -19.73 -8.55 17.59
N LYS A 127 -19.48 -7.58 16.73
CA LYS A 127 -18.95 -6.26 17.10
C LYS A 127 -20.07 -5.23 17.25
N LYS A 128 -20.81 -5.34 18.30
CA LYS A 128 -21.62 -4.20 18.73
C LYS A 128 -20.90 -3.40 19.76
#